data_c50887df0312d473fc0bb92bbbce20c7
#
_entry.id   c50887df0312d473fc0bb92bbbce20c7
#
_cell.length_a   1.000
_cell.length_b   1.000
_cell.length_c   1.000
_cell.angle_alpha   90.00
_cell.angle_beta   90.00
_cell.angle_gamma   90.00
#
_symmetry.space_group_name_H-M   'P 1'
#
loop_
_entity.id
_entity.type
_entity.pdbx_description
1 polymer ?
#
loop_
_entity_poly.entity_id
_entity_poly.type
_entity_poly.pdbx_seq_one_letter_code
_entity_poly.pdbx_strand_id
1 'polypeptide(L)'
;MKKKLFPILCFFLVLCCMLPQAGAATFNIDFETYSAAIELVNLDTDTIVYEKNATARREPASTTKIMTFIVVSEQIQDLDNTQVTVTKEVVDQLLGTGSSLSGIKENDVLTVMQLLNCMMVPSGNDAALVLADYIGNGDSNAFVELMNEKAQELGCQDTHFTNPHGLHDDEHYTTAHDLYLITKYAMSLPHFTDICDQTRYTYTPVGGPEAGQQRTLVTTNRLIDPNLDPDLYYRYARGIKTGSHDQAGYCLVSTATRGGY
;
A
#
# COMPACT_ATOMS: atom_id res chain seq x y z
N MET A 1 -18.03 -58.65 10.79
CA MET A 1 -17.32 -57.92 9.72
C MET A 1 -16.65 -56.59 10.18
N LYS A 2 -16.15 -56.45 11.43
CA LYS A 2 -15.58 -55.19 11.97
C LYS A 2 -14.05 -55.21 12.17
N LYS A 3 -13.33 -56.27 11.80
CA LYS A 3 -11.89 -56.43 12.12
C LYS A 3 -10.91 -56.11 10.97
N LYS A 4 -11.37 -55.74 9.78
CA LYS A 4 -10.49 -55.46 8.61
C LYS A 4 -10.31 -53.97 8.25
N LEU A 5 -11.03 -53.07 8.89
CA LEU A 5 -10.91 -51.61 8.58
C LEU A 5 -9.71 -50.94 9.29
N PHE A 6 -9.32 -51.45 10.46
CA PHE A 6 -8.26 -50.81 11.27
C PHE A 6 -6.86 -50.85 10.61
N PRO A 7 -6.39 -51.94 10.00
CA PRO A 7 -5.09 -51.94 9.33
C PRO A 7 -5.06 -51.12 8.05
N ILE A 8 -6.18 -50.98 7.36
CA ILE A 8 -6.28 -50.15 6.14
C ILE A 8 -6.19 -48.67 6.50
N LEU A 9 -6.83 -48.25 7.59
CA LEU A 9 -6.76 -46.84 8.06
C LEU A 9 -5.34 -46.45 8.51
N CYS A 10 -4.63 -47.38 9.22
CA CYS A 10 -3.24 -47.14 9.59
C CYS A 10 -2.30 -47.09 8.40
N PHE A 11 -2.54 -47.90 7.35
CA PHE A 11 -1.74 -47.88 6.13
C PHE A 11 -1.90 -46.58 5.35
N PHE A 12 -3.11 -46.00 5.27
CA PHE A 12 -3.35 -44.68 4.68
C PHE A 12 -2.73 -43.54 5.49
N LEU A 13 -2.75 -43.59 6.82
CA LEU A 13 -2.11 -42.60 7.68
C LEU A 13 -0.58 -42.61 7.52
N VAL A 14 0.04 -43.79 7.40
CA VAL A 14 1.49 -43.93 7.18
C VAL A 14 1.87 -43.46 5.77
N LEU A 15 1.03 -43.70 4.76
CA LEU A 15 1.27 -43.24 3.38
C LEU A 15 1.21 -41.71 3.26
N CYS A 16 0.33 -41.06 4.01
CA CYS A 16 0.30 -39.58 4.08
C CYS A 16 1.56 -38.99 4.72
N CYS A 17 2.21 -39.70 5.64
CA CYS A 17 3.46 -39.25 6.25
C CYS A 17 4.69 -39.44 5.36
N MET A 18 4.57 -40.19 4.25
CA MET A 18 5.67 -40.48 3.31
C MET A 18 5.62 -39.62 2.04
N LEU A 19 4.67 -38.66 1.94
CA LEU A 19 4.73 -37.67 0.86
C LEU A 19 6.02 -36.87 1.08
N PRO A 20 6.90 -36.75 0.07
CA PRO A 20 8.04 -35.89 0.19
C PRO A 20 7.52 -34.48 0.47
N GLN A 21 7.88 -33.92 1.62
CA GLN A 21 7.72 -32.49 1.81
C GLN A 21 8.49 -31.83 0.65
N ALA A 22 7.78 -31.14 -0.23
CA ALA A 22 8.40 -30.29 -1.20
C ALA A 22 9.20 -29.27 -0.40
N GLY A 23 10.52 -29.49 -0.30
CA GLY A 23 11.40 -28.53 0.31
C GLY A 23 11.23 -27.21 -0.46
N ALA A 24 10.92 -26.15 0.23
CA ALA A 24 10.94 -24.82 -0.35
C ALA A 24 12.31 -24.65 -1.01
N ALA A 25 12.32 -24.33 -2.30
CA ALA A 25 13.56 -24.00 -2.99
C ALA A 25 14.15 -22.76 -2.31
N THR A 26 15.18 -22.96 -1.49
CA THR A 26 15.91 -21.85 -0.88
C THR A 26 16.79 -21.24 -1.97
N PHE A 27 16.39 -20.09 -2.48
CA PHE A 27 17.26 -19.27 -3.32
C PHE A 27 18.35 -18.68 -2.43
N ASN A 28 19.57 -19.11 -2.63
CA ASN A 28 20.71 -18.52 -1.94
C ASN A 28 21.05 -17.21 -2.66
N ILE A 29 20.63 -16.08 -2.11
CA ILE A 29 20.96 -14.77 -2.65
C ILE A 29 22.27 -14.34 -2.01
N ASP A 30 23.34 -14.31 -2.84
CA ASP A 30 24.68 -13.96 -2.41
C ASP A 30 24.97 -12.47 -2.68
N PHE A 31 24.17 -11.59 -2.03
CA PHE A 31 24.46 -10.17 -2.00
C PHE A 31 24.00 -9.53 -0.68
N GLU A 32 24.70 -8.50 -0.25
CA GLU A 32 24.33 -7.71 0.92
C GLU A 32 23.26 -6.69 0.55
N THR A 33 22.25 -6.56 1.42
CA THR A 33 21.21 -5.55 1.31
C THR A 33 21.35 -4.53 2.43
N TYR A 34 21.23 -3.25 2.11
CA TYR A 34 21.26 -2.16 3.10
C TYR A 34 19.94 -2.01 3.84
N SER A 35 18.82 -2.55 3.30
CA SER A 35 17.50 -2.46 3.94
C SER A 35 17.47 -3.21 5.26
N ALA A 36 16.83 -2.63 6.27
CA ALA A 36 16.70 -3.21 7.60
C ALA A 36 15.71 -4.38 7.65
N ALA A 37 14.68 -4.35 6.80
CA ALA A 37 13.69 -5.41 6.61
C ALA A 37 13.34 -5.54 5.13
N ILE A 38 13.16 -6.76 4.66
CA ILE A 38 12.79 -7.08 3.26
C ILE A 38 11.92 -8.32 3.25
N GLU A 39 10.94 -8.34 2.35
CA GLU A 39 10.29 -9.55 1.88
C GLU A 39 10.12 -9.47 0.36
N LEU A 40 10.54 -10.50 -0.34
CA LEU A 40 10.39 -10.70 -1.78
C LEU A 40 9.55 -11.94 -2.02
N VAL A 41 8.42 -11.78 -2.67
CA VAL A 41 7.46 -12.87 -2.91
C VAL A 41 7.23 -13.05 -4.41
N ASN A 42 7.22 -14.30 -4.85
CA ASN A 42 6.69 -14.66 -6.16
C ASN A 42 5.17 -14.73 -6.06
N LEU A 43 4.47 -13.80 -6.72
CA LEU A 43 3.01 -13.67 -6.63
C LEU A 43 2.25 -14.82 -7.32
N ASP A 44 2.83 -15.47 -8.32
CA ASP A 44 2.16 -16.58 -9.02
C ASP A 44 2.09 -17.85 -8.17
N THR A 45 3.08 -18.06 -7.32
CA THR A 45 3.22 -19.27 -6.47
C THR A 45 3.02 -18.98 -5.00
N ASP A 46 2.88 -17.72 -4.61
CA ASP A 46 2.82 -17.27 -3.22
C ASP A 46 4.04 -17.70 -2.38
N THR A 47 5.19 -17.79 -3.04
CA THR A 47 6.42 -18.29 -2.42
C THR A 47 7.33 -17.12 -2.04
N ILE A 48 7.75 -17.10 -0.76
CA ILE A 48 8.78 -16.18 -0.30
C ILE A 48 10.11 -16.58 -0.95
N VAL A 49 10.66 -15.70 -1.79
CA VAL A 49 11.93 -15.91 -2.50
C VAL A 49 13.11 -15.45 -1.66
N TYR A 50 12.92 -14.39 -0.89
CA TYR A 50 13.92 -13.82 0.00
C TYR A 50 13.27 -13.05 1.13
N GLU A 51 13.80 -13.19 2.34
CA GLU A 51 13.37 -12.40 3.48
C GLU A 51 14.56 -11.98 4.35
N LYS A 52 14.43 -10.84 4.99
CA LYS A 52 15.33 -10.32 6.00
C LYS A 52 14.51 -9.56 7.03
N ASN A 53 14.49 -10.02 8.28
CA ASN A 53 13.72 -9.38 9.35
C ASN A 53 12.26 -9.05 8.94
N ALA A 54 11.62 -9.92 8.15
CA ALA A 54 10.33 -9.63 7.52
C ALA A 54 9.21 -9.37 8.53
N THR A 55 9.30 -9.93 9.75
CA THR A 55 8.34 -9.74 10.84
C THR A 55 8.77 -8.70 11.87
N ALA A 56 9.88 -7.99 11.66
CA ALA A 56 10.31 -6.94 12.56
C ALA A 56 9.49 -5.65 12.33
N ARG A 57 8.93 -5.09 13.41
CA ARG A 57 8.21 -3.81 13.37
C ARG A 57 9.08 -2.70 12.82
N ARG A 58 8.53 -1.95 11.88
CA ARG A 58 9.14 -0.78 11.26
C ARG A 58 8.08 0.27 11.00
N GLU A 59 8.48 1.53 10.97
CA GLU A 59 7.61 2.60 10.53
C GLU A 59 7.42 2.53 9.01
N PRO A 60 6.16 2.51 8.51
CA PRO A 60 5.88 2.37 7.09
C PRO A 60 6.09 3.64 6.28
N ALA A 61 6.15 4.80 6.93
CA ALA A 61 6.04 6.10 6.27
C ALA A 61 4.84 6.10 5.28
N SER A 62 4.97 6.76 4.14
CA SER A 62 3.89 6.87 3.15
C SER A 62 3.46 5.56 2.47
N THR A 63 4.07 4.40 2.76
CA THR A 63 3.50 3.12 2.33
C THR A 63 2.19 2.79 3.05
N THR A 64 1.89 3.44 4.18
CA THR A 64 0.59 3.49 4.87
C THR A 64 -0.57 3.77 3.91
N LYS A 65 -0.36 4.61 2.88
CA LYS A 65 -1.40 5.00 1.93
C LYS A 65 -1.95 3.85 1.09
N ILE A 66 -1.28 2.69 1.09
CA ILE A 66 -1.83 1.47 0.50
C ILE A 66 -3.05 1.01 1.29
N MET A 67 -3.01 1.02 2.63
CA MET A 67 -4.16 0.72 3.47
C MET A 67 -5.25 1.78 3.35
N THR A 68 -4.87 3.06 3.27
CA THR A 68 -5.83 4.14 3.03
C THR A 68 -6.58 3.95 1.72
N PHE A 69 -5.88 3.55 0.64
CA PHE A 69 -6.52 3.22 -0.63
C PHE A 69 -7.54 2.08 -0.50
N ILE A 70 -7.19 1.00 0.22
CA ILE A 70 -8.09 -0.14 0.45
C ILE A 70 -9.38 0.32 1.12
N VAL A 71 -9.27 1.02 2.26
CA VAL A 71 -10.43 1.48 3.02
C VAL A 71 -11.31 2.39 2.17
N VAL A 72 -10.73 3.35 1.44
CA VAL A 72 -11.49 4.25 0.55
C VAL A 72 -12.24 3.45 -0.52
N SER A 73 -11.57 2.50 -1.17
CA SER A 73 -12.15 1.70 -2.25
C SER A 73 -13.28 0.79 -1.79
N GLU A 74 -13.27 0.36 -0.54
CA GLU A 74 -14.34 -0.46 0.03
C GLU A 74 -15.53 0.36 0.54
N GLN A 75 -15.27 1.56 1.05
CA GLN A 75 -16.33 2.43 1.59
C GLN A 75 -17.09 3.20 0.51
N ILE A 76 -16.50 3.43 -0.66
CA ILE A 76 -17.09 4.26 -1.70
C ILE A 76 -17.25 3.47 -3.00
N GLN A 77 -18.48 3.26 -3.43
CA GLN A 77 -18.80 2.48 -4.62
C GLN A 77 -18.56 3.22 -5.94
N ASP A 78 -18.80 4.52 -5.96
CA ASP A 78 -18.65 5.37 -7.17
C ASP A 78 -17.52 6.36 -6.98
N LEU A 79 -16.29 5.92 -7.26
CA LEU A 79 -15.09 6.72 -7.09
C LEU A 79 -15.02 7.91 -8.08
N ASP A 80 -15.60 7.74 -9.27
CA ASP A 80 -15.51 8.73 -10.35
C ASP A 80 -16.46 9.91 -10.16
N ASN A 81 -17.63 9.69 -9.55
CA ASN A 81 -18.66 10.71 -9.43
C ASN A 81 -18.87 11.21 -7.99
N THR A 82 -18.41 10.48 -6.99
CA THR A 82 -18.45 10.97 -5.60
C THR A 82 -17.52 12.15 -5.44
N GLN A 83 -18.07 13.31 -5.11
CA GLN A 83 -17.36 14.58 -4.96
C GLN A 83 -17.13 14.90 -3.50
N VAL A 84 -15.94 15.37 -3.19
CA VAL A 84 -15.50 15.78 -1.85
C VAL A 84 -15.02 17.21 -1.90
N THR A 85 -15.49 18.04 -0.97
CA THR A 85 -15.01 19.41 -0.79
C THR A 85 -13.88 19.41 0.23
N VAL A 86 -12.77 20.01 -0.11
CA VAL A 86 -11.60 20.15 0.77
C VAL A 86 -11.89 21.23 1.82
N THR A 87 -11.84 20.85 3.08
CA THR A 87 -12.05 21.77 4.19
C THR A 87 -10.76 22.45 4.63
N LYS A 88 -10.88 23.63 5.23
CA LYS A 88 -9.72 24.37 5.78
C LYS A 88 -9.07 23.58 6.92
N GLU A 89 -9.87 22.99 7.77
CA GLU A 89 -9.44 22.22 8.94
C GLU A 89 -8.50 21.08 8.55
N VAL A 90 -8.76 20.42 7.42
CA VAL A 90 -7.90 19.34 6.92
C VAL A 90 -6.57 19.87 6.38
N VAL A 91 -6.61 20.96 5.60
CA VAL A 91 -5.39 21.56 5.04
C VAL A 91 -4.48 22.12 6.13
N ASP A 92 -5.06 22.75 7.15
CA ASP A 92 -4.30 23.36 8.25
C ASP A 92 -3.52 22.33 9.09
N GLN A 93 -3.99 21.08 9.20
CA GLN A 93 -3.31 20.02 9.95
C GLN A 93 -1.88 19.72 9.43
N LEU A 94 -1.62 19.98 8.16
CA LEU A 94 -0.33 19.71 7.53
C LEU A 94 0.58 20.93 7.44
N LEU A 95 0.14 22.10 7.90
CA LEU A 95 0.96 23.31 7.86
C LEU A 95 2.22 23.15 8.72
N GLY A 96 3.36 23.41 8.11
CA GLY A 96 4.66 23.35 8.80
C GLY A 96 5.22 21.93 9.04
N THR A 97 4.53 20.88 8.62
CA THR A 97 5.02 19.49 8.77
C THR A 97 6.14 19.14 7.80
N GLY A 98 6.35 19.91 6.72
CA GLY A 98 7.31 19.59 5.66
C GLY A 98 6.96 18.31 4.87
N SER A 99 5.75 17.79 5.03
CA SER A 99 5.30 16.55 4.39
C SER A 99 4.95 16.73 2.92
N SER A 100 4.90 15.62 2.17
CA SER A 100 4.48 15.63 0.76
C SER A 100 3.03 16.07 0.62
N LEU A 101 2.78 17.05 -0.24
CA LEU A 101 1.45 17.57 -0.56
C LEU A 101 1.17 17.43 -2.06
N SER A 102 -0.07 17.13 -2.42
CA SER A 102 -0.54 17.14 -3.81
C SER A 102 -0.91 18.53 -4.29
N GLY A 103 -0.97 19.50 -3.37
CA GLY A 103 -1.29 20.89 -3.66
C GLY A 103 -2.78 21.18 -3.83
N ILE A 104 -3.65 20.33 -3.29
CA ILE A 104 -5.08 20.63 -3.16
C ILE A 104 -5.28 21.79 -2.18
N LYS A 105 -6.33 22.58 -2.39
CA LYS A 105 -6.55 23.80 -1.64
C LYS A 105 -7.93 23.79 -0.97
N GLU A 106 -8.05 24.60 0.07
CA GLU A 106 -9.34 24.86 0.70
C GLU A 106 -10.42 25.21 -0.34
N ASN A 107 -11.60 24.62 -0.20
CA ASN A 107 -12.76 24.74 -1.08
C ASN A 107 -12.58 24.14 -2.49
N ASP A 108 -11.47 23.48 -2.83
CA ASP A 108 -11.44 22.64 -4.02
C ASP A 108 -12.50 21.53 -3.90
N VAL A 109 -13.16 21.23 -5.00
CA VAL A 109 -14.05 20.05 -5.09
C VAL A 109 -13.42 19.07 -6.05
N LEU A 110 -13.11 17.86 -5.55
CA LEU A 110 -12.50 16.79 -6.31
C LEU A 110 -13.36 15.53 -6.25
N THR A 111 -13.26 14.68 -7.27
CA THR A 111 -13.81 13.34 -7.16
C THR A 111 -12.92 12.47 -6.28
N VAL A 112 -13.48 11.40 -5.70
CA VAL A 112 -12.68 10.45 -4.91
C VAL A 112 -11.57 9.84 -5.76
N MET A 113 -11.83 9.54 -7.03
CA MET A 113 -10.79 9.09 -7.96
C MET A 113 -9.66 10.11 -8.13
N GLN A 114 -9.96 11.40 -8.21
CA GLN A 114 -8.94 12.45 -8.26
C GLN A 114 -8.13 12.48 -6.97
N LEU A 115 -8.78 12.37 -5.81
CA LEU A 115 -8.10 12.33 -4.51
C LEU A 115 -7.22 11.09 -4.34
N LEU A 116 -7.65 9.91 -4.80
CA LEU A 116 -6.81 8.69 -4.81
C LEU A 116 -5.55 8.88 -5.65
N ASN A 117 -5.67 9.50 -6.82
CA ASN A 117 -4.50 9.85 -7.63
C ASN A 117 -3.61 10.89 -6.96
N CYS A 118 -4.18 11.93 -6.34
CA CYS A 118 -3.45 12.92 -5.55
C CYS A 118 -2.71 12.29 -4.36
N MET A 119 -3.27 11.27 -3.76
CA MET A 119 -2.67 10.53 -2.64
C MET A 119 -1.55 9.60 -3.10
N MET A 120 -1.76 8.82 -4.15
CA MET A 120 -0.84 7.74 -4.52
C MET A 120 0.32 8.23 -5.40
N VAL A 121 0.07 9.07 -6.42
CA VAL A 121 1.08 9.47 -7.40
C VAL A 121 2.16 10.37 -6.77
N PRO A 122 1.86 11.57 -6.25
CA PRO A 122 2.85 12.44 -5.61
C PRO A 122 3.02 12.12 -4.12
N SER A 123 2.33 11.11 -3.60
CA SER A 123 2.31 10.80 -2.17
C SER A 123 1.65 11.87 -1.29
N GLY A 124 0.58 12.54 -1.75
CA GLY A 124 -0.07 13.65 -1.06
C GLY A 124 -0.69 13.25 0.28
N ASN A 125 -0.19 13.84 1.38
CA ASN A 125 -0.76 13.65 2.71
C ASN A 125 -2.09 14.41 2.85
N ASP A 126 -2.20 15.55 2.18
CA ASP A 126 -3.42 16.36 2.07
C ASP A 126 -4.59 15.52 1.52
N ALA A 127 -4.39 14.82 0.42
CA ALA A 127 -5.42 13.97 -0.17
C ALA A 127 -5.79 12.79 0.76
N ALA A 128 -4.82 12.19 1.45
CA ALA A 128 -5.09 11.12 2.42
C ALA A 128 -5.97 11.61 3.58
N LEU A 129 -5.68 12.79 4.14
CA LEU A 129 -6.49 13.38 5.20
C LEU A 129 -7.90 13.76 4.73
N VAL A 130 -8.03 14.35 3.53
CA VAL A 130 -9.35 14.69 2.97
C VAL A 130 -10.23 13.45 2.82
N LEU A 131 -9.66 12.34 2.33
CA LEU A 131 -10.37 11.08 2.19
C LEU A 131 -10.76 10.48 3.55
N ALA A 132 -9.85 10.54 4.52
CA ALA A 132 -10.11 10.04 5.87
C ALA A 132 -11.18 10.89 6.60
N ASP A 133 -11.11 12.21 6.49
CA ASP A 133 -12.10 13.13 7.05
C ASP A 133 -13.49 12.91 6.44
N TYR A 134 -13.55 12.76 5.12
CA TYR A 134 -14.81 12.53 4.42
C TYR A 134 -15.49 11.22 4.86
N ILE A 135 -14.74 10.11 4.92
CA ILE A 135 -15.29 8.80 5.31
C ILE A 135 -15.60 8.74 6.80
N GLY A 136 -14.76 9.37 7.63
CA GLY A 136 -14.96 9.48 9.08
C GLY A 136 -16.01 10.51 9.50
N ASN A 137 -16.69 11.19 8.54
CA ASN A 137 -17.67 12.24 8.82
C ASN A 137 -17.11 13.37 9.73
N GLY A 138 -15.90 13.82 9.45
CA GLY A 138 -15.19 14.86 10.21
C GLY A 138 -14.33 14.31 11.36
N ASP A 139 -14.27 13.00 11.55
CA ASP A 139 -13.42 12.33 12.54
C ASP A 139 -12.44 11.37 11.84
N SER A 140 -11.22 11.81 11.61
CA SER A 140 -10.18 10.96 11.00
C SER A 140 -9.79 9.75 11.85
N ASN A 141 -10.08 9.75 13.18
CA ASN A 141 -9.82 8.58 14.02
C ASN A 141 -10.77 7.44 13.66
N ALA A 142 -12.04 7.73 13.34
CA ALA A 142 -12.98 6.71 12.88
C ALA A 142 -12.47 6.01 11.59
N PHE A 143 -11.83 6.76 10.69
CA PHE A 143 -11.18 6.17 9.53
C PHE A 143 -9.98 5.30 9.90
N VAL A 144 -9.17 5.72 10.85
CA VAL A 144 -8.00 4.95 11.35
C VAL A 144 -8.45 3.64 12.00
N GLU A 145 -9.58 3.63 12.71
CA GLU A 145 -10.18 2.40 13.23
C GLU A 145 -10.47 1.41 12.09
N LEU A 146 -11.07 1.87 10.97
CA LEU A 146 -11.31 1.01 9.79
C LEU A 146 -10.00 0.48 9.20
N MET A 147 -8.92 1.26 9.19
CA MET A 147 -7.61 0.78 8.73
C MET A 147 -7.08 -0.35 9.61
N ASN A 148 -7.22 -0.23 10.93
CA ASN A 148 -6.75 -1.26 11.87
C ASN A 148 -7.64 -2.51 11.84
N GLU A 149 -8.95 -2.36 11.71
CA GLU A 149 -9.87 -3.48 11.50
C GLU A 149 -9.52 -4.25 10.22
N LYS A 150 -9.27 -3.53 9.12
CA LYS A 150 -8.85 -4.14 7.86
C LYS A 150 -7.50 -4.85 7.97
N ALA A 151 -6.53 -4.30 8.68
CA ALA A 151 -5.25 -4.97 8.93
C ALA A 151 -5.46 -6.31 9.65
N GLN A 152 -6.33 -6.36 10.66
CA GLN A 152 -6.67 -7.60 11.36
C GLN A 152 -7.38 -8.60 10.44
N GLU A 153 -8.33 -8.13 9.63
CA GLU A 153 -9.04 -8.97 8.64
C GLU A 153 -8.10 -9.62 7.63
N LEU A 154 -7.07 -8.89 7.20
CA LEU A 154 -6.05 -9.37 6.27
C LEU A 154 -5.03 -10.32 6.93
N GLY A 155 -5.09 -10.51 8.26
CA GLY A 155 -4.21 -11.41 9.00
C GLY A 155 -2.90 -10.78 9.45
N CYS A 156 -2.77 -9.44 9.39
CA CYS A 156 -1.59 -8.74 9.91
C CYS A 156 -1.42 -8.99 11.40
N GLN A 157 -0.19 -9.29 11.82
CA GLN A 157 0.11 -9.65 13.20
C GLN A 157 0.77 -8.52 14.00
N ASP A 158 1.51 -7.67 13.31
CA ASP A 158 2.35 -6.61 13.88
C ASP A 158 2.19 -5.30 13.10
N THR A 159 0.91 -4.90 12.89
CA THR A 159 0.55 -3.65 12.21
C THR A 159 -0.41 -2.84 13.08
N HIS A 160 -0.10 -1.56 13.23
CA HIS A 160 -0.99 -0.58 13.86
C HIS A 160 -0.84 0.77 13.18
N PHE A 161 -1.95 1.34 12.75
CA PHE A 161 -2.03 2.65 12.12
C PHE A 161 -2.57 3.68 13.11
N THR A 162 -1.99 4.87 13.13
CA THR A 162 -2.45 6.02 13.92
C THR A 162 -2.91 7.19 13.05
N ASN A 163 -2.60 7.12 11.75
CA ASN A 163 -2.99 8.15 10.78
C ASN A 163 -3.07 7.58 9.35
N PRO A 164 -3.76 8.28 8.41
CA PRO A 164 -3.98 7.76 7.06
C PRO A 164 -2.82 7.99 6.08
N HIS A 165 -1.77 8.70 6.47
CA HIS A 165 -0.73 9.18 5.54
C HIS A 165 0.68 8.66 5.83
N GLY A 166 0.95 8.19 7.05
CA GLY A 166 2.24 7.62 7.45
C GLY A 166 3.25 8.64 7.98
N LEU A 167 2.81 9.79 8.51
CA LEU A 167 3.68 10.62 9.33
C LEU A 167 4.03 9.88 10.62
N HIS A 168 5.19 10.22 11.17
CA HIS A 168 5.73 9.58 12.37
C HIS A 168 4.78 9.65 13.56
N ASP A 169 4.68 8.52 14.23
CA ASP A 169 4.06 8.33 15.53
C ASP A 169 4.64 7.03 16.11
N ASP A 170 4.99 7.00 17.38
CA ASP A 170 5.65 5.85 18.03
C ASP A 170 4.79 4.57 17.95
N GLU A 171 3.46 4.72 17.87
CA GLU A 171 2.53 3.60 17.75
C GLU A 171 2.14 3.28 16.28
N HIS A 172 2.76 3.96 15.30
CA HIS A 172 2.51 3.75 13.87
C HIS A 172 3.54 2.80 13.26
N TYR A 173 3.22 1.53 13.17
CA TYR A 173 4.16 0.51 12.70
C TYR A 173 3.49 -0.57 11.86
N THR A 174 4.31 -1.26 11.10
CA THR A 174 3.98 -2.47 10.34
C THR A 174 5.21 -3.37 10.22
N THR A 175 5.09 -4.48 9.51
CA THR A 175 6.21 -5.34 9.11
C THR A 175 6.28 -5.49 7.60
N ALA A 176 7.40 -5.95 7.04
CA ALA A 176 7.49 -6.22 5.61
C ALA A 176 6.48 -7.31 5.20
N HIS A 177 6.27 -8.32 6.06
CA HIS A 177 5.29 -9.37 5.83
C HIS A 177 3.85 -8.85 5.83
N ASP A 178 3.46 -8.08 6.84
CA ASP A 178 2.11 -7.51 6.91
C ASP A 178 1.85 -6.56 5.72
N LEU A 179 2.88 -5.77 5.35
CA LEU A 179 2.77 -4.87 4.20
C LEU A 179 2.63 -5.64 2.88
N TYR A 180 3.24 -6.84 2.77
CA TYR A 180 2.98 -7.75 1.66
C TYR A 180 1.51 -8.19 1.63
N LEU A 181 0.93 -8.63 2.77
CA LEU A 181 -0.49 -9.06 2.83
C LEU A 181 -1.42 -7.92 2.42
N ILE A 182 -1.20 -6.72 2.95
CA ILE A 182 -1.96 -5.50 2.63
C ILE A 182 -1.85 -5.18 1.12
N THR A 183 -0.63 -5.19 0.59
CA THR A 183 -0.41 -4.86 -0.82
C THR A 183 -1.01 -5.89 -1.77
N LYS A 184 -0.88 -7.19 -1.46
CA LYS A 184 -1.48 -8.26 -2.22
C LYS A 184 -2.99 -8.11 -2.33
N TYR A 185 -3.64 -7.74 -1.24
CA TYR A 185 -5.08 -7.45 -1.25
C TYR A 185 -5.38 -6.20 -2.09
N ALA A 186 -4.65 -5.10 -1.90
CA ALA A 186 -4.84 -3.88 -2.66
C ALA A 186 -4.74 -4.11 -4.18
N MET A 187 -3.81 -4.97 -4.62
CA MET A 187 -3.65 -5.33 -6.05
C MET A 187 -4.86 -6.06 -6.65
N SER A 188 -5.75 -6.61 -5.84
CA SER A 188 -6.99 -7.22 -6.29
C SER A 188 -8.13 -6.20 -6.49
N LEU A 189 -7.96 -4.98 -5.98
CA LEU A 189 -8.97 -3.92 -6.06
C LEU A 189 -8.89 -3.18 -7.40
N PRO A 190 -10.04 -2.74 -7.95
CA PRO A 190 -10.07 -1.94 -9.16
C PRO A 190 -9.20 -0.67 -9.04
N HIS A 191 -8.60 -0.26 -10.15
CA HIS A 191 -7.80 0.98 -10.29
C HIS A 191 -6.49 1.04 -9.50
N PHE A 192 -6.25 0.16 -8.52
CA PHE A 192 -5.05 0.27 -7.66
C PHE A 192 -3.75 0.23 -8.47
N THR A 193 -3.56 -0.83 -9.24
CA THR A 193 -2.33 -0.99 -10.04
C THR A 193 -2.20 0.08 -11.11
N ASP A 194 -3.32 0.47 -11.74
CA ASP A 194 -3.33 1.51 -12.77
C ASP A 194 -2.89 2.88 -12.21
N ILE A 195 -3.34 3.23 -11.00
CA ILE A 195 -2.95 4.47 -10.33
C ILE A 195 -1.48 4.41 -9.90
N CYS A 196 -1.04 3.28 -9.34
CA CYS A 196 0.33 3.12 -8.86
C CYS A 196 1.38 3.12 -9.98
N ASP A 197 1.02 2.72 -11.19
CA ASP A 197 1.94 2.65 -12.35
C ASP A 197 2.01 3.97 -13.15
N GLN A 198 1.26 5.00 -12.73
CA GLN A 198 1.31 6.31 -13.40
C GLN A 198 2.59 7.07 -13.05
N THR A 199 3.30 7.53 -14.06
CA THR A 199 4.42 8.46 -13.88
C THR A 199 3.95 9.90 -13.73
N ARG A 200 2.80 10.25 -14.33
CA ARG A 200 2.15 11.56 -14.27
C ARG A 200 0.65 11.40 -14.24
N TYR A 201 0.00 12.26 -13.47
CA TYR A 201 -1.45 12.38 -13.45
C TYR A 201 -1.85 13.83 -13.66
N THR A 202 -2.72 14.08 -14.62
CA THR A 202 -3.21 15.42 -14.91
C THR A 202 -4.72 15.47 -14.71
N TYR A 203 -5.19 16.43 -13.93
CA TYR A 203 -6.60 16.59 -13.60
C TYR A 203 -7.03 18.06 -13.53
N THR A 204 -8.31 18.27 -13.50
CA THR A 204 -8.94 19.58 -13.28
C THR A 204 -9.95 19.41 -12.14
N PRO A 205 -9.87 20.19 -11.05
CA PRO A 205 -10.88 20.16 -10.00
C PRO A 205 -12.28 20.35 -10.59
N VAL A 206 -13.24 19.55 -10.10
CA VAL A 206 -14.63 19.61 -10.61
C VAL A 206 -15.40 20.81 -10.10
N GLY A 207 -14.91 21.46 -9.04
CA GLY A 207 -15.49 22.66 -8.47
C GLY A 207 -14.49 23.42 -7.59
N GLY A 208 -14.94 24.54 -7.01
CA GLY A 208 -14.15 25.37 -6.11
C GLY A 208 -13.46 26.56 -6.79
N PRO A 209 -12.56 27.30 -6.05
CA PRO A 209 -11.94 28.52 -6.54
C PRO A 209 -11.05 28.34 -7.77
N GLU A 210 -10.48 27.14 -7.95
CA GLU A 210 -9.60 26.80 -9.07
C GLU A 210 -10.23 25.79 -10.04
N ALA A 211 -11.57 25.72 -10.07
CA ALA A 211 -12.29 24.92 -11.05
C ALA A 211 -11.89 25.33 -12.48
N GLY A 212 -11.63 24.35 -13.32
CA GLY A 212 -11.16 24.58 -14.70
C GLY A 212 -9.66 24.77 -14.85
N GLN A 213 -8.88 24.93 -13.78
CA GLN A 213 -7.42 24.98 -13.84
C GLN A 213 -6.82 23.56 -13.84
N GLN A 214 -6.07 23.26 -14.87
CA GLN A 214 -5.40 21.97 -15.00
C GLN A 214 -4.18 21.88 -14.07
N ARG A 215 -4.07 20.77 -13.34
CA ARG A 215 -2.93 20.47 -12.46
C ARG A 215 -2.29 19.15 -12.89
N THR A 216 -0.95 19.07 -12.83
CA THR A 216 -0.19 17.86 -13.16
C THR A 216 0.65 17.45 -11.96
N LEU A 217 0.51 16.20 -11.56
CA LEU A 217 1.25 15.54 -10.51
C LEU A 217 2.30 14.61 -11.13
N VAL A 218 3.40 14.42 -10.42
CA VAL A 218 4.50 13.53 -10.85
C VAL A 218 4.73 12.48 -9.77
N THR A 219 4.99 11.25 -10.19
CA THR A 219 5.28 10.16 -9.27
C THR A 219 6.52 10.42 -8.43
N THR A 220 6.55 9.87 -7.23
CA THR A 220 7.75 9.81 -6.38
C THR A 220 8.59 8.56 -6.64
N ASN A 221 8.10 7.61 -7.42
CA ASN A 221 8.74 6.33 -7.64
C ASN A 221 9.74 6.38 -8.79
N ARG A 222 11.03 6.42 -8.46
CA ARG A 222 12.12 6.47 -9.43
C ARG A 222 12.29 5.19 -10.24
N LEU A 223 11.75 4.06 -9.78
CA LEU A 223 11.84 2.79 -10.51
C LEU A 223 11.02 2.78 -11.79
N ILE A 224 9.93 3.56 -11.85
CA ILE A 224 8.97 3.52 -12.96
C ILE A 224 9.12 4.70 -13.93
N ASP A 225 9.85 5.76 -13.58
CA ASP A 225 10.06 6.93 -14.46
C ASP A 225 11.54 7.18 -14.73
N PRO A 226 12.03 6.91 -15.95
CA PRO A 226 13.42 7.15 -16.32
C PRO A 226 13.82 8.62 -16.34
N ASN A 227 12.85 9.55 -16.34
CA ASN A 227 13.13 10.98 -16.29
C ASN A 227 13.42 11.48 -14.87
N LEU A 228 13.01 10.77 -13.85
CA LEU A 228 13.31 11.09 -12.45
C LEU A 228 14.73 10.63 -12.07
N ASP A 229 15.07 9.40 -12.44
CA ASP A 229 16.37 8.82 -12.12
C ASP A 229 16.67 7.66 -13.10
N PRO A 230 17.47 7.89 -14.17
CA PRO A 230 17.80 6.86 -15.13
C PRO A 230 18.55 5.66 -14.52
N ASP A 231 19.33 5.87 -13.46
CA ASP A 231 20.16 4.84 -12.83
C ASP A 231 19.33 3.89 -11.96
N LEU A 232 18.20 4.35 -11.43
CA LEU A 232 17.26 3.54 -10.66
C LEU A 232 16.12 2.98 -11.49
N TYR A 233 15.92 3.48 -12.72
CA TYR A 233 14.82 3.03 -13.57
C TYR A 233 14.92 1.54 -13.88
N TYR A 234 13.85 0.79 -13.58
CA TYR A 234 13.73 -0.61 -13.91
C TYR A 234 12.51 -0.86 -14.79
N ARG A 235 12.75 -1.12 -16.07
CA ARG A 235 11.69 -1.23 -17.12
C ARG A 235 10.57 -2.24 -16.82
N TYR A 236 10.80 -3.16 -15.90
CA TYR A 236 9.83 -4.19 -15.52
C TYR A 236 9.09 -3.85 -14.22
N ALA A 237 9.51 -2.80 -13.50
CA ALA A 237 8.81 -2.34 -12.31
C ALA A 237 7.42 -1.78 -12.66
N ARG A 238 6.46 -2.04 -11.75
CA ARG A 238 5.08 -1.57 -11.82
C ARG A 238 4.70 -1.04 -10.45
N GLY A 239 4.68 0.29 -10.30
CA GLY A 239 4.36 0.93 -9.03
C GLY A 239 5.29 0.47 -7.89
N ILE A 240 4.89 0.40 -6.62
CA ILE A 240 3.55 0.67 -6.05
C ILE A 240 3.59 1.97 -5.24
N LYS A 241 4.43 2.00 -4.17
CA LYS A 241 4.48 3.15 -3.27
C LYS A 241 5.84 3.33 -2.63
N THR A 242 6.32 4.57 -2.60
CA THR A 242 7.48 5.01 -1.83
C THR A 242 7.05 5.64 -0.51
N GLY A 243 7.93 5.63 0.48
CA GLY A 243 7.76 6.34 1.75
C GLY A 243 9.10 6.79 2.30
N SER A 244 9.13 7.91 3.02
CA SER A 244 10.32 8.32 3.76
C SER A 244 9.99 9.39 4.80
N HIS A 245 10.66 9.31 5.94
CA HIS A 245 10.86 10.37 6.93
C HIS A 245 12.06 9.95 7.80
N ASP A 246 12.51 10.83 8.67
CA ASP A 246 13.78 10.65 9.40
C ASP A 246 13.82 9.34 10.21
N GLN A 247 12.73 8.94 10.85
CA GLN A 247 12.65 7.74 11.69
C GLN A 247 12.52 6.45 10.86
N ALA A 248 11.70 6.48 9.80
CA ALA A 248 11.48 5.31 8.93
C ALA A 248 12.66 5.04 7.98
N GLY A 249 13.44 6.08 7.64
CA GLY A 249 14.36 6.01 6.52
C GLY A 249 13.62 5.92 5.18
N TYR A 250 14.07 5.08 4.27
CA TYR A 250 13.46 4.89 2.96
C TYR A 250 12.67 3.58 2.90
N CYS A 251 11.39 3.69 2.57
CA CYS A 251 10.46 2.59 2.42
C CYS A 251 10.02 2.48 0.95
N LEU A 252 9.91 1.26 0.48
CA LEU A 252 9.47 0.96 -0.88
C LEU A 252 8.63 -0.31 -0.92
N VAL A 253 7.48 -0.23 -1.56
CA VAL A 253 6.72 -1.37 -2.05
C VAL A 253 6.73 -1.29 -3.57
N SER A 254 7.14 -2.35 -4.24
CA SER A 254 7.17 -2.42 -5.69
C SER A 254 6.81 -3.83 -6.17
N THR A 255 6.26 -3.91 -7.36
CA THR A 255 6.10 -5.17 -8.10
C THR A 255 6.83 -5.08 -9.43
N ALA A 256 7.13 -6.23 -10.03
CA ALA A 256 7.75 -6.30 -11.34
C ALA A 256 7.21 -7.50 -12.10
N THR A 257 7.04 -7.34 -13.42
CA THR A 257 6.60 -8.43 -14.30
C THR A 257 7.57 -8.57 -15.47
N ARG A 258 8.12 -9.77 -15.67
CA ARG A 258 9.02 -10.06 -16.78
C ARG A 258 8.73 -11.43 -17.39
N GLY A 259 8.47 -11.48 -18.71
CA GLY A 259 8.30 -12.72 -19.45
C GLY A 259 7.06 -13.54 -19.06
N GLY A 260 6.03 -12.90 -18.46
CA GLY A 260 4.83 -13.56 -18.00
C GLY A 260 4.93 -14.09 -16.56
N TYR A 261 5.96 -13.69 -15.84
CA TYR A 261 6.17 -13.93 -14.41
C TYR A 261 6.11 -12.65 -13.62
#